data_8e9ec55e5121ba4d55bbc9e40f5e504f
#
_entry.id   8e9ec55e5121ba4d55bbc9e40f5e504f
#
_cell.length_a   1.000
_cell.length_b   1.000
_cell.length_c   1.000
_cell.angle_alpha   90.00
_cell.angle_beta   90.00
_cell.angle_gamma   90.00
#
_symmetry.space_group_name_H-M   'P 1'
#
loop_
_entity.id
_entity.type
_entity.pdbx_description
1 polymer ?
#
loop_
_entity_poly.entity_id
_entity_poly.type
_entity_poly.pdbx_seq_one_letter_code
_entity_poly.pdbx_strand_id
1 'polypeptide(L)'
;MTLLSLEKTATRRRTVVGTIRLAVAIGLSAVLLHAQTPPKDSEEKDECTGNLKQIYTAILAYQKDKKDIPNWLSDLVPDYLTNANLLVCPVCRRTGKTEAENLADPKIATSYLFEFCPVPLGRSAPAAPNRTRREWKRLQMGLVGSIVPIVRCRHHDPVLNLAFDGRIYESPGMWEILVTNRVNASELTAARLVSRESSPSPKQEKPPPVLHFAPRDPKASQALLDLTDFYNAMLTESWHGSRGNDLASLSQGLQTFEGVQFDVRGIVQLGSKSPSANKFPNQARGIQVHQKCQRIHFLHAAGFGNAADEGKQVASCIVHFATNQVRLEIPVFYGRDLRNWHVLAEEPAAPEGLKVAWTGQNEVSKAANNNIRLFLTTWTNLIPTAEIESLDYVSSMAGPAPFLIAITVE
;
A
#
# COMPACT_ATOMS: atom_id res chain seq x y z
N MET A 1 -15.72 4.08 75.86
CA MET A 1 -15.15 5.25 76.55
C MET A 1 -15.05 6.35 75.53
N THR A 2 -15.84 7.23 75.58
CA THR A 2 -16.07 8.69 75.82
C THR A 2 -16.23 9.36 74.47
N LEU A 3 -17.41 9.66 74.02
CA LEU A 3 -18.45 10.68 74.34
C LEU A 3 -17.99 12.14 74.32
N LEU A 4 -18.86 12.89 73.63
CA LEU A 4 -19.20 14.32 73.76
C LEU A 4 -18.71 15.18 72.59
N SER A 5 -19.48 16.11 72.04
CA SER A 5 -20.87 16.62 72.21
C SER A 5 -21.00 17.84 71.30
N LEU A 6 -22.11 17.94 70.61
CA LEU A 6 -22.97 19.09 70.41
C LEU A 6 -22.39 20.51 70.46
N GLU A 7 -22.68 21.39 69.48
CA GLU A 7 -23.71 22.40 69.73
C GLU A 7 -24.24 23.05 68.42
N LYS A 8 -25.57 23.27 68.50
CA LYS A 8 -26.42 23.98 67.54
C LYS A 8 -26.34 25.51 67.81
N THR A 9 -26.43 26.31 66.82
CA THR A 9 -27.11 27.61 66.94
C THR A 9 -27.86 27.95 65.64
N ALA A 10 -29.16 28.10 65.80
CA ALA A 10 -30.13 28.60 64.86
C ALA A 10 -30.33 30.10 65.09
N THR A 11 -30.41 30.91 64.03
CA THR A 11 -31.14 32.20 64.16
C THR A 11 -31.67 32.69 62.78
N ARG A 12 -32.99 32.60 62.68
CA ARG A 12 -34.02 33.56 62.27
C ARG A 12 -33.97 34.19 60.87
N ARG A 13 -35.07 33.90 60.23
CA ARG A 13 -35.80 34.52 59.14
C ARG A 13 -35.81 36.05 59.09
N ARG A 14 -35.73 36.56 57.85
CA ARG A 14 -36.57 37.73 57.43
C ARG A 14 -36.96 37.56 55.93
N THR A 15 -38.25 37.45 55.71
CA THR A 15 -38.95 37.47 54.45
C THR A 15 -38.98 38.90 53.90
N VAL A 16 -38.54 39.12 52.71
CA VAL A 16 -38.86 40.35 51.93
C VAL A 16 -39.43 39.90 50.60
N VAL A 17 -40.72 40.17 50.43
CA VAL A 17 -41.44 40.02 49.18
C VAL A 17 -41.07 41.19 48.29
N GLY A 18 -40.46 40.91 47.16
CA GLY A 18 -40.18 41.89 46.13
C GLY A 18 -40.59 41.34 44.79
N THR A 19 -41.71 41.80 44.30
CA THR A 19 -42.23 41.59 42.96
C THR A 19 -41.26 42.19 41.91
N ILE A 20 -40.59 41.39 41.14
CA ILE A 20 -39.86 41.84 39.96
C ILE A 20 -40.52 41.31 38.70
N ARG A 21 -40.93 42.26 37.89
CA ARG A 21 -41.54 42.04 36.55
C ARG A 21 -40.50 41.39 35.64
N LEU A 22 -40.92 40.29 35.05
CA LEU A 22 -40.12 39.56 34.04
C LEU A 22 -40.23 40.32 32.71
N ALA A 23 -39.17 41.04 32.35
CA ALA A 23 -38.96 41.53 30.98
C ALA A 23 -38.23 40.49 30.20
N VAL A 24 -38.93 39.81 29.28
CA VAL A 24 -38.35 38.87 28.29
C VAL A 24 -37.70 39.73 27.21
N ALA A 25 -36.36 39.89 27.30
CA ALA A 25 -35.55 40.37 26.20
C ALA A 25 -35.11 39.18 25.33
N ILE A 26 -35.76 39.03 24.18
CA ILE A 26 -35.30 38.10 23.14
C ILE A 26 -34.04 38.74 22.51
N GLY A 27 -32.87 38.38 23.03
CA GLY A 27 -31.61 38.67 22.38
C GLY A 27 -31.37 37.70 21.22
N LEU A 28 -31.57 38.15 19.99
CA LEU A 28 -31.07 37.50 18.79
C LEU A 28 -29.53 37.58 18.85
N SER A 29 -28.88 36.53 19.36
CA SER A 29 -27.45 36.34 19.18
C SER A 29 -27.23 35.91 17.74
N ALA A 30 -26.91 36.85 16.86
CA ALA A 30 -26.29 36.55 15.57
C ALA A 30 -24.95 35.90 15.83
N VAL A 31 -24.87 34.58 15.70
CA VAL A 31 -23.61 33.85 15.63
C VAL A 31 -22.99 34.23 14.28
N LEU A 32 -22.17 35.26 14.28
CA LEU A 32 -21.21 35.50 13.19
C LEU A 32 -20.30 34.27 13.11
N LEU A 33 -20.59 33.35 12.18
CA LEU A 33 -19.61 32.39 11.70
C LEU A 33 -18.44 33.23 11.14
N HIS A 34 -17.43 33.45 11.96
CA HIS A 34 -16.12 33.83 11.47
C HIS A 34 -15.62 32.63 10.67
N ALA A 35 -15.69 32.71 9.35
CA ALA A 35 -14.87 31.87 8.49
C ALA A 35 -13.42 32.16 8.90
N GLN A 36 -12.83 31.26 9.67
CA GLN A 36 -11.41 31.34 9.99
C GLN A 36 -10.67 31.18 8.67
N THR A 37 -10.01 32.23 8.22
CA THR A 37 -9.05 32.15 7.13
C THR A 37 -8.06 31.03 7.50
N PRO A 38 -7.87 30.01 6.60
CA PRO A 38 -6.94 28.94 6.90
C PRO A 38 -5.56 29.55 7.24
N PRO A 39 -4.79 28.92 8.13
CA PRO A 39 -3.44 29.36 8.41
C PRO A 39 -2.66 29.52 7.11
N LYS A 40 -1.89 30.58 6.96
CA LYS A 40 -1.11 30.89 5.75
C LYS A 40 -0.27 29.71 5.26
N ASP A 41 0.22 28.90 6.19
CA ASP A 41 0.97 27.66 5.89
C ASP A 41 0.13 26.60 5.18
N SER A 42 -1.18 26.54 5.46
CA SER A 42 -2.12 25.62 4.79
C SER A 42 -2.36 26.04 3.33
N GLU A 43 -2.56 27.33 3.08
CA GLU A 43 -2.76 27.86 1.72
C GLU A 43 -1.49 27.68 0.86
N GLU A 44 -0.31 27.97 1.43
CA GLU A 44 0.97 27.77 0.73
C GLU A 44 1.24 26.28 0.45
N LYS A 45 0.83 25.39 1.33
CA LYS A 45 0.93 23.94 1.14
C LYS A 45 0.00 23.44 0.04
N ASP A 46 -1.23 23.95 -0.02
CA ASP A 46 -2.20 23.59 -1.05
C ASP A 46 -1.75 24.10 -2.43
N GLU A 47 -1.25 25.32 -2.51
CA GLU A 47 -0.66 25.86 -3.73
C GLU A 47 0.57 25.02 -4.17
N CYS A 48 1.45 24.66 -3.23
CA CYS A 48 2.61 23.81 -3.51
C CYS A 48 2.19 22.43 -4.03
N THR A 49 1.15 21.85 -3.45
CA THR A 49 0.55 20.60 -3.91
C THR A 49 0.01 20.74 -5.34
N GLY A 50 -0.64 21.86 -5.65
CA GLY A 50 -1.07 22.20 -7.00
C GLY A 50 0.09 22.29 -8.00
N ASN A 51 1.19 22.93 -7.60
CA ASN A 51 2.41 23.03 -8.43
C ASN A 51 3.00 21.65 -8.71
N LEU A 52 3.13 20.80 -7.71
CA LEU A 52 3.65 19.44 -7.86
C LEU A 52 2.81 18.60 -8.82
N LYS A 53 1.49 18.73 -8.81
CA LYS A 53 0.60 18.05 -9.76
C LYS A 53 0.83 18.53 -11.21
N GLN A 54 1.03 19.83 -11.42
CA GLN A 54 1.33 20.39 -12.75
C GLN A 54 2.70 19.93 -13.23
N ILE A 55 3.71 19.90 -12.36
CA ILE A 55 5.04 19.35 -12.65
C ILE A 55 4.92 17.88 -13.08
N TYR A 56 4.11 17.08 -12.39
CA TYR A 56 3.89 15.69 -12.76
C TYR A 56 3.28 15.54 -14.15
N THR A 57 2.25 16.34 -14.45
CA THR A 57 1.62 16.35 -15.78
C THR A 57 2.64 16.69 -16.86
N ALA A 58 3.51 17.68 -16.63
CA ALA A 58 4.58 18.05 -17.54
C ALA A 58 5.62 16.93 -17.72
N ILE A 59 6.00 16.23 -16.64
CA ILE A 59 6.90 15.06 -16.70
C ILE A 59 6.29 13.95 -17.56
N LEU A 60 5.00 13.66 -17.41
CA LEU A 60 4.32 12.65 -18.23
C LEU A 60 4.27 13.06 -19.72
N ALA A 61 4.01 14.32 -20.00
CA ALA A 61 4.01 14.84 -21.38
C ALA A 61 5.41 14.73 -22.01
N TYR A 62 6.44 15.12 -21.27
CA TYR A 62 7.85 14.97 -21.68
C TYR A 62 8.18 13.49 -21.94
N GLN A 63 7.81 12.60 -21.02
CA GLN A 63 8.06 11.16 -21.13
C GLN A 63 7.36 10.55 -22.35
N LYS A 64 6.14 10.97 -22.65
CA LYS A 64 5.41 10.53 -23.84
C LYS A 64 6.12 10.93 -25.13
N ASP A 65 6.67 12.13 -25.18
CA ASP A 65 7.37 12.69 -26.35
C ASP A 65 8.80 12.15 -26.48
N LYS A 66 9.61 12.30 -25.45
CA LYS A 66 11.04 11.98 -25.45
C LYS A 66 11.36 10.52 -25.11
N LYS A 67 10.35 9.72 -24.71
CA LYS A 67 10.49 8.31 -24.28
C LYS A 67 11.39 8.11 -23.06
N ASP A 68 11.71 9.18 -22.33
CA ASP A 68 12.48 9.18 -21.08
C ASP A 68 11.97 10.28 -20.14
N ILE A 69 12.37 10.22 -18.89
CA ILE A 69 12.09 11.23 -17.87
C ILE A 69 13.12 12.35 -18.02
N PRO A 70 12.78 13.64 -17.81
CA PRO A 70 13.72 14.74 -17.94
C PRO A 70 14.95 14.57 -17.04
N ASN A 71 16.07 15.16 -17.42
CA ASN A 71 17.26 15.21 -16.57
C ASN A 71 17.13 16.27 -15.47
N TRP A 72 16.40 17.34 -15.78
CA TRP A 72 16.18 18.47 -14.90
C TRP A 72 14.76 18.99 -15.04
N LEU A 73 14.26 19.71 -14.05
CA LEU A 73 12.95 20.36 -14.16
C LEU A 73 12.93 21.45 -15.22
N SER A 74 14.08 22.07 -15.48
CA SER A 74 14.25 23.04 -16.58
C SER A 74 14.00 22.46 -17.97
N ASP A 75 14.18 21.17 -18.16
CA ASP A 75 13.89 20.50 -19.44
C ASP A 75 12.39 20.45 -19.76
N LEU A 76 11.55 20.77 -18.78
CA LEU A 76 10.11 20.89 -18.96
C LEU A 76 9.68 22.25 -19.51
N VAL A 77 10.53 23.28 -19.41
CA VAL A 77 10.20 24.67 -19.76
C VAL A 77 10.85 25.02 -21.09
N PRO A 78 10.14 25.69 -22.01
CA PRO A 78 8.74 26.12 -21.94
C PRO A 78 7.73 25.07 -22.46
N ASP A 79 8.19 24.00 -23.14
CA ASP A 79 7.40 23.17 -24.05
C ASP A 79 6.30 22.33 -23.31
N TYR A 80 6.59 21.91 -22.09
CA TYR A 80 5.67 21.07 -21.30
C TYR A 80 5.13 21.81 -20.07
N LEU A 81 5.82 22.87 -19.64
CA LEU A 81 5.46 23.73 -18.52
C LEU A 81 5.70 25.20 -18.92
N THR A 82 4.64 25.91 -19.27
CA THR A 82 4.74 27.29 -19.80
C THR A 82 5.11 28.31 -18.73
N ASN A 83 4.81 28.05 -17.46
CA ASN A 83 5.07 28.95 -16.35
C ASN A 83 6.18 28.41 -15.43
N ALA A 84 7.40 28.93 -15.59
CA ALA A 84 8.55 28.55 -14.78
C ALA A 84 8.39 28.86 -13.28
N ASN A 85 7.50 29.80 -12.89
CA ASN A 85 7.23 30.11 -11.49
C ASN A 85 6.61 28.91 -10.71
N LEU A 86 6.02 27.95 -11.42
CA LEU A 86 5.53 26.71 -10.86
C LEU A 86 6.65 25.82 -10.30
N LEU A 87 7.90 26.06 -10.69
CA LEU A 87 9.09 25.38 -10.18
C LEU A 87 9.64 25.98 -8.88
N VAL A 88 8.94 26.99 -8.33
CA VAL A 88 9.31 27.62 -7.07
C VAL A 88 8.16 27.51 -6.06
N CYS A 89 8.45 26.90 -4.90
CA CYS A 89 7.49 26.76 -3.81
C CYS A 89 6.99 28.14 -3.34
N PRO A 90 5.69 28.29 -3.00
CA PRO A 90 5.15 29.54 -2.45
C PRO A 90 5.91 30.07 -1.24
N VAL A 91 6.32 29.20 -0.31
CA VAL A 91 7.15 29.56 0.83
C VAL A 91 8.49 30.17 0.39
N CYS A 92 9.13 29.60 -0.63
CA CYS A 92 10.40 30.12 -1.16
C CYS A 92 10.23 31.44 -1.87
N ARG A 93 9.16 31.61 -2.64
CA ARG A 93 8.83 32.92 -3.25
C ARG A 93 8.67 34.01 -2.22
N ARG A 94 8.05 33.70 -1.09
CA ARG A 94 7.85 34.66 0.01
C ARG A 94 9.13 34.92 0.81
N THR A 95 9.91 33.86 1.10
CA THR A 95 11.07 33.95 2.00
C THR A 95 12.39 34.23 1.30
N GLY A 96 12.44 34.06 -0.03
CA GLY A 96 13.68 34.14 -0.81
C GLY A 96 14.67 33.00 -0.55
N LYS A 97 14.28 31.98 0.22
CA LYS A 97 15.15 30.84 0.55
C LYS A 97 14.99 29.73 -0.48
N THR A 98 16.05 29.42 -1.22
CA THR A 98 16.11 28.26 -2.13
C THR A 98 17.10 27.27 -1.55
N GLU A 99 16.67 26.02 -1.30
CA GLU A 99 17.55 24.94 -0.87
C GLU A 99 17.80 23.98 -2.04
N ALA A 100 18.93 24.11 -2.69
CA ALA A 100 19.30 23.12 -3.71
C ALA A 100 20.82 23.01 -3.92
N GLU A 101 21.63 23.20 -2.89
CA GLU A 101 23.08 23.32 -3.02
C GLU A 101 23.76 22.20 -3.83
N ASN A 102 23.29 20.95 -3.74
CA ASN A 102 23.88 19.81 -4.45
C ASN A 102 23.04 19.28 -5.63
N LEU A 103 21.82 19.78 -5.81
CA LEU A 103 20.88 19.35 -6.84
C LEU A 103 20.26 20.55 -7.57
N ALA A 104 20.95 21.68 -7.55
CA ALA A 104 20.52 22.88 -8.25
C ALA A 104 20.38 22.59 -9.75
N ASP A 105 19.23 22.95 -10.29
CA ASP A 105 19.01 22.92 -11.73
C ASP A 105 20.00 23.87 -12.42
N PRO A 106 20.75 23.42 -13.44
CA PRO A 106 21.80 24.23 -14.05
C PRO A 106 21.28 25.39 -14.92
N LYS A 107 19.98 25.39 -15.27
CA LYS A 107 19.41 26.36 -16.21
C LYS A 107 18.43 27.33 -15.55
N ILE A 108 17.69 26.91 -14.56
CA ILE A 108 16.66 27.72 -13.88
C ILE A 108 16.73 27.54 -12.37
N ALA A 109 16.45 28.60 -11.63
CA ALA A 109 16.28 28.50 -10.20
C ALA A 109 14.99 27.73 -9.85
N THR A 110 15.12 26.62 -9.15
CA THR A 110 14.00 25.83 -8.63
C THR A 110 14.14 25.67 -7.12
N SER A 111 13.03 25.55 -6.42
CA SER A 111 13.04 25.23 -4.99
C SER A 111 12.66 23.79 -4.71
N TYR A 112 12.26 23.07 -5.74
CA TYR A 112 11.94 21.64 -5.66
C TYR A 112 13.18 20.80 -5.89
N LEU A 113 13.37 19.79 -5.04
CA LEU A 113 14.44 18.83 -5.18
C LEU A 113 14.02 17.79 -6.21
N PHE A 114 14.64 17.83 -7.39
CA PHE A 114 14.42 16.83 -8.44
C PHE A 114 15.37 15.65 -8.23
N GLU A 115 14.82 14.54 -7.78
CA GLU A 115 15.62 13.39 -7.34
C GLU A 115 15.96 12.40 -8.46
N PHE A 116 15.48 12.66 -9.67
CA PHE A 116 15.77 11.83 -10.85
C PHE A 116 16.80 12.49 -11.79
N CYS A 117 17.73 13.24 -11.23
CA CYS A 117 18.77 13.97 -11.95
C CYS A 117 20.04 13.12 -12.17
N PRO A 118 20.92 13.51 -13.11
CA PRO A 118 22.15 12.78 -13.41
C PRO A 118 23.30 13.05 -12.44
N VAL A 119 23.05 13.73 -11.29
CA VAL A 119 24.08 14.03 -10.31
C VAL A 119 24.56 12.76 -9.61
N PRO A 120 25.88 12.56 -9.48
CA PRO A 120 26.44 11.45 -8.72
C PRO A 120 26.04 11.49 -7.24
N LEU A 121 25.84 10.33 -6.62
CA LEU A 121 25.50 10.20 -5.20
C LEU A 121 26.65 10.63 -4.29
N GLY A 122 27.88 10.46 -4.72
CA GLY A 122 29.04 10.81 -3.94
C GLY A 122 29.07 10.15 -2.57
N ARG A 123 29.35 10.94 -1.54
CA ARG A 123 29.42 10.46 -0.14
C ARG A 123 28.06 10.03 0.43
N SER A 124 26.94 10.41 -0.19
CA SER A 124 25.61 10.01 0.26
C SER A 124 25.32 8.53 0.08
N ALA A 125 26.10 7.82 -0.76
CA ALA A 125 26.03 6.38 -0.92
C ALA A 125 27.44 5.79 -1.04
N PRO A 126 28.13 5.54 0.08
CA PRO A 126 29.53 5.05 0.08
C PRO A 126 29.72 3.74 -0.70
N ALA A 127 28.69 2.89 -0.75
CA ALA A 127 28.71 1.63 -1.51
C ALA A 127 28.62 1.82 -3.03
N ALA A 128 28.21 2.99 -3.52
CA ALA A 128 28.05 3.28 -4.94
C ALA A 128 28.27 4.78 -5.27
N PRO A 129 29.45 5.36 -4.94
CA PRO A 129 29.67 6.80 -5.02
C PRO A 129 29.57 7.37 -6.43
N ASN A 130 29.88 6.57 -7.45
CA ASN A 130 29.83 6.97 -8.86
C ASN A 130 28.46 6.78 -9.51
N ARG A 131 27.50 6.21 -8.79
CA ARG A 131 26.15 6.03 -9.30
C ARG A 131 25.40 7.35 -9.27
N THR A 132 24.64 7.64 -10.32
CA THR A 132 23.80 8.82 -10.38
C THR A 132 22.54 8.67 -9.52
N ARG A 133 21.93 9.77 -9.13
CA ARG A 133 20.63 9.76 -8.43
C ARG A 133 19.55 9.09 -9.27
N ARG A 134 19.54 9.31 -10.59
CA ARG A 134 18.62 8.65 -11.53
C ARG A 134 18.73 7.13 -11.45
N GLU A 135 19.94 6.58 -11.50
CA GLU A 135 20.19 5.14 -11.38
C GLU A 135 19.78 4.61 -9.99
N TRP A 136 20.05 5.39 -8.95
CA TRP A 136 19.67 5.03 -7.60
C TRP A 136 18.14 4.98 -7.44
N LYS A 137 17.41 5.97 -7.96
CA LYS A 137 15.95 5.98 -7.94
C LYS A 137 15.35 4.81 -8.72
N ARG A 138 15.91 4.42 -9.86
CA ARG A 138 15.50 3.21 -10.59
C ARG A 138 15.66 1.95 -9.74
N LEU A 139 16.74 1.84 -8.97
CA LEU A 139 16.92 0.73 -8.02
C LEU A 139 15.89 0.78 -6.89
N GLN A 140 15.66 1.94 -6.30
CA GLN A 140 14.64 2.12 -5.28
C GLN A 140 13.25 1.74 -5.80
N MET A 141 12.92 2.12 -7.03
CA MET A 141 11.66 1.70 -7.68
C MET A 141 11.55 0.19 -7.84
N GLY A 142 12.65 -0.50 -8.13
CA GLY A 142 12.69 -1.96 -8.17
C GLY A 142 12.43 -2.61 -6.82
N LEU A 143 12.76 -1.93 -5.71
CA LEU A 143 12.59 -2.44 -4.35
C LEU A 143 11.23 -2.12 -3.74
N VAL A 144 10.74 -0.90 -3.94
CA VAL A 144 9.54 -0.39 -3.25
C VAL A 144 8.46 0.14 -4.21
N GLY A 145 8.65 -0.04 -5.51
CA GLY A 145 7.69 0.37 -6.53
C GLY A 145 7.63 1.88 -6.78
N SER A 146 6.57 2.32 -7.43
CA SER A 146 6.39 3.69 -7.92
C SER A 146 6.08 4.73 -6.83
N ILE A 147 5.99 4.32 -5.57
CA ILE A 147 5.85 5.23 -4.41
C ILE A 147 7.12 6.06 -4.15
N VAL A 148 8.24 5.68 -4.77
CA VAL A 148 9.51 6.41 -4.64
C VAL A 148 9.34 7.85 -5.11
N PRO A 149 9.79 8.85 -4.33
CA PRO A 149 9.72 10.25 -4.72
C PRO A 149 10.57 10.58 -5.95
N ILE A 150 9.99 11.33 -6.87
CA ILE A 150 10.68 11.92 -8.04
C ILE A 150 10.98 13.40 -7.83
N VAL A 151 10.05 14.13 -7.18
CA VAL A 151 10.21 15.55 -6.81
C VAL A 151 9.82 15.75 -5.34
N ARG A 152 10.57 16.57 -4.62
CA ARG A 152 10.26 16.92 -3.22
C ARG A 152 10.16 18.40 -3.01
N CYS A 153 9.27 18.79 -2.11
CA CYS A 153 9.31 20.10 -1.47
C CYS A 153 9.65 19.92 0.01
N ARG A 154 10.81 20.45 0.43
CA ARG A 154 11.29 20.40 1.82
C ARG A 154 10.94 21.65 2.63
N HIS A 155 10.17 22.56 2.04
CA HIS A 155 9.79 23.83 2.66
C HIS A 155 8.47 23.76 3.44
N HIS A 156 7.90 22.57 3.53
CA HIS A 156 6.75 22.24 4.36
C HIS A 156 7.11 21.15 5.37
N ASP A 157 6.47 21.17 6.50
CA ASP A 157 6.53 20.11 7.51
C ASP A 157 5.11 19.56 7.73
N PRO A 158 4.84 18.29 7.39
CA PRO A 158 5.76 17.32 6.78
C PRO A 158 6.17 17.63 5.33
N VAL A 159 7.28 17.02 4.89
CA VAL A 159 7.82 17.13 3.54
C VAL A 159 6.83 16.60 2.52
N LEU A 160 6.60 17.34 1.43
CA LEU A 160 5.76 16.89 0.31
C LEU A 160 6.60 16.11 -0.70
N ASN A 161 6.18 14.89 -1.00
CA ASN A 161 6.87 13.98 -1.91
C ASN A 161 5.94 13.65 -3.09
N LEU A 162 6.22 14.18 -4.25
CA LEU A 162 5.61 13.71 -5.50
C LEU A 162 6.32 12.42 -5.91
N ALA A 163 5.61 11.32 -5.98
CA ALA A 163 6.14 10.01 -6.34
C ALA A 163 5.97 9.70 -7.84
N PHE A 164 6.62 8.62 -8.30
CA PHE A 164 6.49 8.15 -9.69
C PHE A 164 5.08 7.69 -10.04
N ASP A 165 4.23 7.35 -9.05
CA ASP A 165 2.81 7.03 -9.26
C ASP A 165 1.91 8.27 -9.40
N GLY A 166 2.48 9.47 -9.32
CA GLY A 166 1.78 10.74 -9.40
C GLY A 166 1.09 11.19 -8.12
N ARG A 167 1.15 10.39 -7.06
CA ARG A 167 0.60 10.76 -5.76
C ARG A 167 1.56 11.66 -5.00
N ILE A 168 1.01 12.50 -4.15
CA ILE A 168 1.79 13.33 -3.25
C ILE A 168 1.63 12.76 -1.85
N TYR A 169 2.75 12.36 -1.27
CA TYR A 169 2.85 11.79 0.07
C TYR A 169 3.53 12.78 1.01
N GLU A 170 3.11 12.76 2.25
CA GLU A 170 3.72 13.52 3.33
C GLU A 170 4.63 12.62 4.16
N SER A 171 5.82 13.10 4.51
CA SER A 171 6.74 12.34 5.36
C SER A 171 7.63 13.24 6.20
N PRO A 172 8.08 12.77 7.37
CA PRO A 172 9.05 13.47 8.19
C PRO A 172 10.49 13.30 7.63
N GLY A 173 10.75 13.75 6.41
CA GLY A 173 12.07 13.66 5.78
C GLY A 173 12.16 12.61 4.66
N MET A 174 13.36 12.09 4.41
CA MET A 174 13.66 11.19 3.28
C MET A 174 13.47 9.72 3.70
N TRP A 175 12.23 9.28 3.76
CA TRP A 175 11.83 7.97 4.29
C TRP A 175 12.44 6.76 3.53
N GLU A 176 12.67 6.89 2.23
CA GLU A 176 13.22 5.80 1.39
C GLU A 176 14.68 5.47 1.73
N ILE A 177 15.41 6.36 2.36
CA ILE A 177 16.78 6.09 2.85
C ILE A 177 16.74 4.98 3.91
N LEU A 178 15.71 4.96 4.76
CA LEU A 178 15.55 3.91 5.76
C LEU A 178 15.30 2.54 5.15
N VAL A 179 14.63 2.49 4.00
CA VAL A 179 14.37 1.25 3.25
C VAL A 179 15.64 0.77 2.57
N THR A 180 16.37 1.67 1.90
CA THR A 180 17.60 1.32 1.14
C THR A 180 18.78 0.97 2.03
N ASN A 181 18.87 1.54 3.23
CA ASN A 181 19.92 1.18 4.18
C ASN A 181 19.70 -0.19 4.87
N ARG A 182 18.50 -0.76 4.75
CA ARG A 182 18.19 -2.12 5.24
C ARG A 182 18.42 -3.21 4.19
N VAL A 183 18.62 -2.82 2.94
CA VAL A 183 18.96 -3.75 1.86
C VAL A 183 20.44 -4.07 1.94
N ASN A 184 20.78 -5.34 2.19
CA ASN A 184 22.16 -5.79 2.27
C ASN A 184 22.91 -5.53 0.95
N ALA A 185 24.21 -5.26 1.03
CA ALA A 185 25.07 -5.04 -0.14
C ALA A 185 25.03 -6.21 -1.15
N SER A 186 24.70 -7.42 -0.72
CA SER A 186 24.49 -8.61 -1.55
C SER A 186 23.23 -8.51 -2.42
N GLU A 187 22.13 -7.93 -1.93
CA GLU A 187 20.90 -7.75 -2.71
C GLU A 187 21.05 -6.61 -3.73
N LEU A 188 21.81 -5.57 -3.38
CA LEU A 188 22.24 -4.53 -4.33
C LEU A 188 23.17 -5.10 -5.42
N THR A 189 23.92 -6.14 -5.11
CA THR A 189 24.81 -6.83 -6.07
C THR A 189 24.01 -7.76 -6.99
N ALA A 190 22.97 -8.43 -6.51
CA ALA A 190 22.05 -9.22 -7.32
C ALA A 190 21.31 -8.36 -8.35
N ALA A 191 20.85 -7.15 -7.98
CA ALA A 191 20.28 -6.18 -8.90
C ALA A 191 21.27 -5.68 -9.97
N ARG A 192 22.60 -5.79 -9.74
CA ARG A 192 23.63 -5.51 -10.74
C ARG A 192 23.70 -6.53 -11.88
N LEU A 193 23.30 -7.78 -11.64
CA LEU A 193 23.42 -8.86 -12.63
C LEU A 193 22.39 -8.78 -13.73
N VAL A 194 21.24 -8.14 -13.49
CA VAL A 194 20.19 -7.93 -14.50
C VAL A 194 20.55 -6.82 -15.51
N SER A 195 21.56 -5.98 -15.23
CA SER A 195 21.95 -4.83 -16.08
C SER A 195 23.27 -5.01 -16.83
N ARG A 196 23.89 -6.19 -16.78
CA ARG A 196 25.14 -6.48 -17.53
C ARG A 196 24.98 -7.72 -18.40
N GLU A 197 24.46 -7.53 -19.59
CA GLU A 197 24.90 -8.33 -20.74
C GLU A 197 26.30 -7.85 -21.18
N SER A 198 27.30 -8.62 -20.90
CA SER A 198 28.49 -9.03 -21.66
C SER A 198 29.72 -9.36 -20.78
N SER A 199 29.93 -10.68 -20.68
CA SER A 199 31.20 -11.44 -20.64
C SER A 199 32.12 -11.38 -19.39
N PRO A 200 32.92 -12.45 -19.10
CA PRO A 200 32.60 -13.88 -19.22
C PRO A 200 32.79 -14.71 -17.92
N SER A 201 32.04 -15.77 -17.86
CA SER A 201 32.18 -17.09 -17.20
C SER A 201 32.57 -17.26 -15.73
N PRO A 202 32.05 -18.33 -15.20
CA PRO A 202 31.20 -18.32 -14.02
C PRO A 202 31.62 -19.44 -13.03
N LYS A 203 31.21 -19.29 -11.80
CA LYS A 203 30.90 -20.45 -10.97
C LYS A 203 29.38 -20.62 -11.02
N GLN A 204 28.92 -21.77 -11.47
CA GLN A 204 27.54 -22.18 -11.62
C GLN A 204 26.80 -22.08 -10.28
N GLU A 205 26.07 -20.99 -10.06
CA GLU A 205 24.90 -21.04 -9.17
C GLU A 205 23.75 -21.62 -9.99
N LYS A 206 23.14 -22.65 -9.41
CA LYS A 206 21.98 -23.33 -9.98
C LYS A 206 20.90 -22.27 -10.26
N PRO A 207 20.35 -22.17 -11.48
CA PRO A 207 19.30 -21.22 -11.77
C PRO A 207 18.13 -21.44 -10.80
N PRO A 208 17.40 -20.38 -10.39
CA PRO A 208 16.23 -20.56 -9.57
C PRO A 208 15.29 -21.55 -10.23
N PRO A 209 14.68 -22.48 -9.47
CA PRO A 209 13.83 -23.50 -10.03
C PRO A 209 12.72 -22.83 -10.86
N VAL A 210 12.61 -23.21 -12.12
CA VAL A 210 11.50 -22.80 -12.98
C VAL A 210 10.25 -23.41 -12.36
N LEU A 211 9.37 -22.58 -11.84
CA LEU A 211 8.10 -23.05 -11.29
C LEU A 211 7.21 -23.52 -12.43
N HIS A 212 6.78 -24.79 -12.38
CA HIS A 212 5.90 -25.39 -13.36
C HIS A 212 4.50 -25.51 -12.77
N PHE A 213 3.58 -24.66 -13.22
CA PHE A 213 2.16 -24.73 -12.84
C PHE A 213 1.38 -25.63 -13.80
N ALA A 214 0.33 -26.26 -13.28
CA ALA A 214 -0.60 -26.99 -14.13
C ALA A 214 -1.19 -26.03 -15.20
N PRO A 215 -1.30 -26.48 -16.46
CA PRO A 215 -1.91 -25.65 -17.50
C PRO A 215 -3.37 -25.35 -17.14
N ARG A 216 -3.86 -24.19 -17.58
CA ARG A 216 -5.27 -23.84 -17.43
C ARG A 216 -6.14 -24.83 -18.19
N ASP A 217 -7.21 -25.29 -17.56
CA ASP A 217 -8.19 -26.13 -18.23
C ASP A 217 -8.82 -25.35 -19.41
N PRO A 218 -8.80 -25.84 -20.62
CA PRO A 218 -9.45 -25.19 -21.78
C PRO A 218 -10.94 -24.94 -21.59
N LYS A 219 -11.59 -25.67 -20.68
CA LYS A 219 -13.00 -25.51 -20.32
C LYS A 219 -13.21 -24.47 -19.19
N ALA A 220 -12.16 -23.92 -18.62
CA ALA A 220 -12.29 -22.92 -17.59
C ALA A 220 -13.01 -21.69 -18.16
N SER A 221 -14.13 -21.30 -17.54
CA SER A 221 -14.91 -20.14 -17.96
C SER A 221 -14.12 -18.85 -17.69
N GLN A 222 -14.51 -17.75 -18.34
CA GLN A 222 -13.93 -16.42 -18.07
C GLN A 222 -14.22 -15.92 -16.65
N ALA A 223 -15.24 -16.46 -15.99
CA ALA A 223 -15.54 -16.15 -14.60
C ALA A 223 -14.44 -16.60 -13.63
N LEU A 224 -13.66 -17.62 -13.99
CA LEU A 224 -12.51 -18.11 -13.23
C LEU A 224 -11.29 -17.31 -13.67
N LEU A 225 -10.83 -16.34 -12.87
CA LEU A 225 -9.76 -15.44 -13.29
C LEU A 225 -8.43 -16.16 -13.42
N ASP A 226 -7.69 -15.84 -14.49
CA ASP A 226 -6.38 -16.46 -14.73
C ASP A 226 -5.30 -15.76 -13.88
N LEU A 227 -4.72 -16.51 -12.95
CA LEU A 227 -3.65 -16.04 -12.08
C LEU A 227 -2.26 -16.53 -12.48
N THR A 228 -2.11 -17.13 -13.68
CA THR A 228 -0.86 -17.78 -14.13
C THR A 228 0.35 -16.84 -14.00
N ASP A 229 0.22 -15.58 -14.43
CA ASP A 229 1.30 -14.59 -14.44
C ASP A 229 1.66 -14.09 -13.03
N PHE A 230 0.85 -14.41 -12.03
CA PHE A 230 1.02 -13.95 -10.65
C PHE A 230 1.50 -15.05 -9.70
N TYR A 231 1.38 -16.33 -10.11
CA TYR A 231 1.83 -17.44 -9.27
C TYR A 231 3.33 -17.34 -8.97
N ASN A 232 3.68 -17.44 -7.71
CA ASN A 232 5.06 -17.38 -7.23
C ASN A 232 5.41 -18.48 -6.23
N ALA A 233 4.49 -19.42 -6.00
CA ALA A 233 4.73 -20.65 -5.26
C ALA A 233 3.82 -21.78 -5.78
N MET A 234 4.34 -23.01 -5.69
CA MET A 234 3.63 -24.22 -6.11
C MET A 234 2.81 -24.80 -4.96
N LEU A 235 1.65 -25.41 -5.27
CA LEU A 235 0.83 -26.10 -4.27
C LEU A 235 1.55 -27.30 -3.65
N THR A 236 2.43 -27.95 -4.41
CA THR A 236 3.11 -29.20 -4.06
C THR A 236 4.48 -29.01 -3.43
N GLU A 237 4.93 -27.76 -3.24
CA GLU A 237 6.23 -27.46 -2.67
C GLU A 237 6.10 -26.49 -1.49
N SER A 238 6.99 -26.66 -0.52
CA SER A 238 7.03 -25.77 0.64
C SER A 238 7.58 -24.39 0.23
N TRP A 239 6.84 -23.33 0.49
CA TRP A 239 7.26 -21.95 0.18
C TRP A 239 7.57 -21.10 1.43
N HIS A 240 7.18 -21.57 2.61
CA HIS A 240 7.45 -20.92 3.91
C HIS A 240 8.65 -21.49 4.66
N GLY A 241 9.49 -22.27 4.00
CA GLY A 241 10.80 -22.73 4.50
C GLY A 241 10.84 -24.08 5.20
N SER A 242 9.75 -24.61 5.74
CA SER A 242 9.71 -25.93 6.38
C SER A 242 9.35 -27.00 5.34
N ARG A 243 10.19 -28.02 5.20
CA ARG A 243 9.91 -29.15 4.30
C ARG A 243 8.56 -29.80 4.65
N GLY A 244 7.80 -30.16 3.64
CA GLY A 244 6.47 -30.78 3.79
C GLY A 244 5.38 -29.81 4.29
N ASN A 245 5.69 -28.50 4.31
CA ASN A 245 4.71 -27.46 4.64
C ASN A 245 4.12 -26.85 3.35
N ASP A 246 3.28 -27.63 2.68
CA ASP A 246 2.72 -27.38 1.36
C ASP A 246 1.20 -27.57 1.34
N LEU A 247 0.59 -27.38 0.17
CA LEU A 247 -0.81 -27.61 -0.13
C LEU A 247 -1.00 -28.82 -1.05
N ALA A 248 -0.09 -29.81 -1.04
CA ALA A 248 -0.16 -30.98 -1.93
C ALA A 248 -1.44 -31.80 -1.79
N SER A 249 -2.13 -31.73 -0.64
CA SER A 249 -3.44 -32.35 -0.42
C SER A 249 -4.61 -31.60 -1.07
N LEU A 250 -4.41 -30.38 -1.57
CA LEU A 250 -5.41 -29.63 -2.33
C LEU A 250 -5.38 -30.05 -3.78
N SER A 251 -6.50 -30.58 -4.29
CA SER A 251 -6.63 -31.00 -5.68
C SER A 251 -6.47 -29.81 -6.63
N GLN A 252 -5.67 -30.01 -7.70
CA GLN A 252 -5.49 -29.01 -8.74
C GLN A 252 -6.61 -29.05 -9.80
N GLY A 253 -6.68 -28.00 -10.63
CA GLY A 253 -7.66 -27.83 -11.69
C GLY A 253 -8.97 -27.21 -11.21
N LEU A 254 -10.06 -27.52 -11.88
CA LEU A 254 -11.38 -26.99 -11.54
C LEU A 254 -11.90 -27.68 -10.27
N GLN A 255 -12.06 -26.92 -9.21
CA GLN A 255 -12.55 -27.37 -7.91
C GLN A 255 -13.78 -26.56 -7.51
N THR A 256 -14.68 -27.17 -6.74
CA THR A 256 -15.86 -26.48 -6.21
C THR A 256 -15.81 -26.49 -4.69
N PHE A 257 -15.84 -25.32 -4.08
CA PHE A 257 -15.87 -25.14 -2.63
C PHE A 257 -17.06 -24.24 -2.25
N GLU A 258 -17.86 -24.66 -1.30
CA GLU A 258 -19.04 -23.90 -0.83
C GLU A 258 -19.97 -23.46 -1.98
N GLY A 259 -20.10 -24.27 -3.02
CA GLY A 259 -20.92 -23.97 -4.20
C GLY A 259 -20.26 -23.05 -5.25
N VAL A 260 -19.04 -22.56 -5.02
CA VAL A 260 -18.29 -21.71 -5.95
C VAL A 260 -17.21 -22.53 -6.64
N GLN A 261 -17.12 -22.44 -7.96
CA GLN A 261 -16.07 -23.11 -8.75
C GLN A 261 -14.83 -22.21 -8.81
N PHE A 262 -13.64 -22.82 -8.71
CA PHE A 262 -12.33 -22.17 -8.75
C PHE A 262 -11.37 -22.91 -9.68
N ASP A 263 -10.44 -22.17 -10.29
CA ASP A 263 -9.30 -22.71 -11.05
C ASP A 263 -8.07 -22.74 -10.13
N VAL A 264 -7.81 -23.92 -9.54
CA VAL A 264 -6.76 -24.12 -8.52
C VAL A 264 -5.50 -24.63 -9.17
N ARG A 265 -4.43 -23.79 -9.29
CA ARG A 265 -3.19 -24.21 -9.99
C ARG A 265 -1.90 -23.82 -9.30
N GLY A 266 -1.90 -22.76 -8.52
CA GLY A 266 -0.72 -22.20 -7.86
C GLY A 266 -1.08 -21.27 -6.71
N ILE A 267 -0.08 -20.62 -6.19
CA ILE A 267 -0.19 -19.70 -5.06
C ILE A 267 0.35 -18.33 -5.45
N VAL A 268 -0.42 -17.29 -5.19
CA VAL A 268 0.02 -15.90 -5.21
C VAL A 268 0.32 -15.49 -3.76
N GLN A 269 1.55 -15.72 -3.32
CA GLN A 269 1.99 -15.32 -1.98
C GLN A 269 2.37 -13.84 -1.99
N LEU A 270 1.84 -13.08 -1.06
CA LEU A 270 2.26 -11.70 -0.84
C LEU A 270 3.18 -11.57 0.38
N GLY A 271 3.95 -10.49 0.36
CA GLY A 271 4.88 -10.13 1.43
C GLY A 271 4.18 -9.70 2.71
N SER A 272 4.90 -9.77 3.83
CA SER A 272 4.47 -9.25 5.13
C SER A 272 5.68 -8.81 5.96
N LYS A 273 5.44 -8.33 7.19
CA LYS A 273 6.52 -8.05 8.15
C LYS A 273 7.21 -9.32 8.67
N SER A 274 6.64 -10.50 8.45
CA SER A 274 7.27 -11.76 8.83
C SER A 274 8.57 -11.96 8.03
N PRO A 275 9.71 -12.28 8.69
CA PRO A 275 10.99 -12.52 7.99
C PRO A 275 10.91 -13.63 6.93
N SER A 276 10.03 -14.61 7.12
CA SER A 276 9.86 -15.71 6.16
C SER A 276 9.00 -15.31 4.95
N ALA A 277 8.30 -14.19 4.99
CA ALA A 277 7.42 -13.73 3.93
C ALA A 277 7.83 -12.39 3.31
N ASN A 278 8.80 -11.67 3.89
CA ASN A 278 9.21 -10.35 3.40
C ASN A 278 9.89 -10.37 2.01
N LYS A 279 10.30 -11.55 1.55
CA LYS A 279 10.89 -11.78 0.21
C LYS A 279 9.86 -11.79 -0.93
N PHE A 280 8.58 -11.97 -0.62
CA PHE A 280 7.54 -12.01 -1.64
C PHE A 280 7.08 -10.61 -2.05
N PRO A 281 6.49 -10.44 -3.26
CA PRO A 281 5.99 -9.15 -3.71
C PRO A 281 4.88 -8.64 -2.80
N ASN A 282 4.77 -7.30 -2.67
CA ASN A 282 3.73 -6.70 -1.84
C ASN A 282 2.34 -6.73 -2.51
N GLN A 283 2.29 -7.05 -3.80
CA GLN A 283 1.06 -6.95 -4.59
C GLN A 283 1.12 -7.80 -5.86
N ALA A 284 -0.04 -8.26 -6.29
CA ALA A 284 -0.34 -8.76 -7.64
C ALA A 284 -1.26 -7.72 -8.30
N ARG A 285 -0.78 -7.04 -9.33
CA ARG A 285 -1.51 -5.95 -9.98
C ARG A 285 -1.97 -6.30 -11.38
N GLY A 286 -3.17 -5.82 -11.73
CA GLY A 286 -3.69 -5.96 -13.08
C GLY A 286 -4.20 -7.36 -13.40
N ILE A 287 -4.74 -8.08 -12.40
CA ILE A 287 -5.45 -9.35 -12.63
C ILE A 287 -6.66 -9.04 -13.52
N GLN A 288 -6.65 -9.55 -14.74
CA GLN A 288 -7.64 -9.21 -15.76
C GLN A 288 -9.02 -9.80 -15.43
N VAL A 289 -10.05 -8.96 -15.56
CA VAL A 289 -11.46 -9.34 -15.32
C VAL A 289 -12.28 -9.15 -16.60
N HIS A 290 -12.33 -7.95 -17.15
CA HIS A 290 -13.02 -7.58 -18.40
C HIS A 290 -14.48 -8.04 -18.48
N GLN A 291 -15.21 -7.99 -17.36
CA GLN A 291 -16.60 -8.37 -17.30
C GLN A 291 -17.36 -7.68 -16.17
N LYS A 292 -18.67 -7.69 -16.28
CA LYS A 292 -19.59 -7.28 -15.21
C LYS A 292 -19.79 -8.47 -14.28
N CYS A 293 -19.88 -8.22 -12.98
CA CYS A 293 -20.19 -9.27 -12.02
C CYS A 293 -21.00 -8.71 -10.84
N GLN A 294 -21.76 -9.57 -10.20
CA GLN A 294 -22.48 -9.25 -8.96
C GLN A 294 -21.65 -9.56 -7.73
N ARG A 295 -20.77 -10.56 -7.81
CA ARG A 295 -19.95 -11.02 -6.70
C ARG A 295 -18.52 -11.34 -7.16
N ILE A 296 -17.57 -11.16 -6.24
CA ILE A 296 -16.19 -11.63 -6.39
C ILE A 296 -15.90 -12.56 -5.21
N HIS A 297 -15.43 -13.76 -5.52
CA HIS A 297 -15.11 -14.81 -4.57
C HIS A 297 -13.59 -15.02 -4.53
N PHE A 298 -13.03 -15.01 -3.34
CA PHE A 298 -11.60 -15.20 -3.09
C PHE A 298 -11.40 -16.51 -2.33
N LEU A 299 -10.59 -17.41 -2.90
CA LEU A 299 -10.06 -18.58 -2.19
C LEU A 299 -8.66 -18.22 -1.70
N HIS A 300 -8.50 -17.98 -0.40
CA HIS A 300 -7.29 -17.42 0.16
C HIS A 300 -7.06 -17.84 1.62
N ALA A 301 -5.91 -17.47 2.17
CA ALA A 301 -5.58 -17.58 3.58
C ALA A 301 -4.38 -16.67 3.94
N ALA A 302 -3.88 -16.75 5.16
CA ALA A 302 -2.63 -16.09 5.55
C ALA A 302 -1.67 -17.07 6.23
N GLY A 303 -0.38 -16.83 6.07
CA GLY A 303 0.68 -17.42 6.90
C GLY A 303 1.03 -16.51 8.08
N PHE A 304 1.65 -17.08 9.13
CA PHE A 304 2.27 -16.34 10.24
C PHE A 304 1.32 -15.49 11.11
N GLY A 305 0.02 -15.57 10.92
CA GLY A 305 -0.96 -14.89 11.75
C GLY A 305 -1.25 -15.66 13.04
N ASN A 306 -1.76 -14.98 14.07
CA ASN A 306 -2.14 -15.55 15.36
C ASN A 306 -3.31 -14.76 15.97
N ALA A 307 -3.76 -15.14 17.17
CA ALA A 307 -4.90 -14.52 17.85
C ALA A 307 -4.75 -12.99 18.06
N ALA A 308 -3.52 -12.47 18.22
CA ALA A 308 -3.28 -11.03 18.38
C ALA A 308 -3.44 -10.23 17.07
N ASP A 309 -3.67 -10.91 15.96
CA ASP A 309 -3.89 -10.29 14.65
C ASP A 309 -5.38 -10.15 14.29
N GLU A 310 -6.28 -10.68 15.13
CA GLU A 310 -7.73 -10.52 14.93
C GLU A 310 -8.11 -9.06 14.74
N GLY A 311 -8.93 -8.79 13.72
CA GLY A 311 -9.38 -7.44 13.33
C GLY A 311 -8.35 -6.60 12.59
N LYS A 312 -7.12 -7.06 12.36
CA LYS A 312 -6.13 -6.32 11.56
C LYS A 312 -6.40 -6.50 10.07
N GLN A 313 -6.31 -5.41 9.33
CA GLN A 313 -6.28 -5.48 7.88
C GLN A 313 -4.95 -6.09 7.41
N VAL A 314 -5.02 -7.16 6.62
CA VAL A 314 -3.86 -7.92 6.14
C VAL A 314 -3.64 -7.78 4.65
N ALA A 315 -4.71 -7.49 3.91
CA ALA A 315 -4.66 -7.23 2.48
C ALA A 315 -5.78 -6.28 2.06
N SER A 316 -5.74 -5.85 0.81
CA SER A 316 -6.84 -5.22 0.09
C SER A 316 -6.96 -5.82 -1.30
N CYS A 317 -8.17 -5.95 -1.81
CA CYS A 317 -8.42 -6.10 -3.24
C CYS A 317 -8.88 -4.74 -3.78
N ILE A 318 -8.16 -4.20 -4.76
CA ILE A 318 -8.53 -2.94 -5.42
C ILE A 318 -9.20 -3.28 -6.73
N VAL A 319 -10.45 -2.88 -6.87
CA VAL A 319 -11.27 -3.08 -8.07
C VAL A 319 -11.11 -1.86 -8.97
N HIS A 320 -10.69 -2.07 -10.21
CA HIS A 320 -10.60 -1.05 -11.25
C HIS A 320 -11.75 -1.20 -12.22
N PHE A 321 -12.61 -0.19 -12.33
CA PHE A 321 -13.71 -0.19 -13.29
C PHE A 321 -13.27 0.41 -14.63
N ALA A 322 -13.72 -0.18 -15.74
CA ALA A 322 -13.37 0.24 -17.09
C ALA A 322 -13.82 1.67 -17.42
N THR A 323 -14.90 2.14 -16.79
CA THR A 323 -15.44 3.49 -16.95
C THR A 323 -15.07 4.37 -15.76
N ASN A 324 -14.66 5.63 -16.06
CA ASN A 324 -14.49 6.73 -15.11
C ASN A 324 -13.33 6.64 -14.11
N GLN A 325 -12.34 5.76 -14.30
CA GLN A 325 -11.19 5.59 -13.38
C GLN A 325 -11.61 5.39 -11.90
N VAL A 326 -12.84 4.92 -11.68
CA VAL A 326 -13.32 4.58 -10.35
C VAL A 326 -12.54 3.39 -9.82
N ARG A 327 -12.03 3.53 -8.62
CA ARG A 327 -11.36 2.46 -7.87
C ARG A 327 -12.13 2.22 -6.59
N LEU A 328 -12.35 0.95 -6.27
CA LEU A 328 -12.96 0.57 -5.01
C LEU A 328 -11.99 -0.36 -4.26
N GLU A 329 -11.76 -0.08 -3.00
CA GLU A 329 -10.95 -0.93 -2.14
C GLU A 329 -11.84 -1.87 -1.33
N ILE A 330 -11.54 -3.16 -1.39
CA ILE A 330 -12.14 -4.21 -0.57
C ILE A 330 -11.10 -4.59 0.48
N PRO A 331 -11.21 -4.12 1.72
CA PRO A 331 -10.25 -4.48 2.76
C PRO A 331 -10.47 -5.91 3.23
N VAL A 332 -9.38 -6.66 3.40
CA VAL A 332 -9.35 -8.04 3.90
C VAL A 332 -8.81 -8.04 5.32
N PHE A 333 -9.62 -8.52 6.27
CA PHE A 333 -9.27 -8.53 7.69
C PHE A 333 -9.00 -9.94 8.20
N TYR A 334 -7.95 -10.07 9.00
CA TYR A 334 -7.67 -11.30 9.75
C TYR A 334 -8.78 -11.53 10.79
N GLY A 335 -9.26 -12.76 10.87
CA GLY A 335 -10.37 -13.13 11.74
C GLY A 335 -11.75 -12.98 11.11
N ARG A 336 -11.97 -12.01 10.24
CA ARG A 336 -13.25 -11.80 9.53
C ARG A 336 -13.29 -12.52 8.18
N ASP A 337 -12.26 -12.36 7.37
CA ASP A 337 -12.23 -12.82 5.97
C ASP A 337 -11.35 -14.06 5.79
N LEU A 338 -10.27 -14.12 6.56
CA LEU A 338 -9.32 -15.22 6.55
C LEU A 338 -8.57 -15.29 7.90
N ARG A 339 -7.91 -16.42 8.13
CA ARG A 339 -6.98 -16.64 9.25
C ARG A 339 -5.73 -17.38 8.78
N ASN A 340 -4.88 -17.75 9.72
CA ASN A 340 -3.75 -18.63 9.45
C ASN A 340 -4.24 -19.93 8.78
N TRP A 341 -3.53 -20.33 7.73
CA TRP A 341 -3.84 -21.56 7.01
C TRP A 341 -3.58 -22.83 7.83
N HIS A 342 -2.72 -22.76 8.85
CA HIS A 342 -2.67 -23.76 9.90
C HIS A 342 -3.73 -23.46 10.96
N VAL A 343 -4.45 -24.47 11.39
CA VAL A 343 -5.32 -24.35 12.57
C VAL A 343 -4.44 -24.20 13.79
N LEU A 344 -4.59 -23.14 14.54
CA LEU A 344 -3.80 -22.88 15.75
C LEU A 344 -4.58 -23.37 17.00
N ALA A 345 -3.84 -23.83 18.01
CA ALA A 345 -4.44 -24.37 19.23
C ALA A 345 -5.23 -23.30 20.02
N GLU A 346 -4.83 -22.05 19.95
CA GLU A 346 -5.41 -20.93 20.70
C GLU A 346 -6.14 -19.94 19.79
N GLU A 347 -6.98 -20.44 18.89
CA GLU A 347 -7.79 -19.55 18.07
C GLU A 347 -9.08 -19.15 18.78
N PRO A 348 -9.47 -17.86 18.70
CA PRO A 348 -10.81 -17.44 19.12
C PRO A 348 -11.89 -18.19 18.33
N ALA A 349 -13.10 -18.25 18.89
CA ALA A 349 -14.25 -18.76 18.15
C ALA A 349 -14.36 -18.05 16.79
N ALA A 350 -14.66 -18.80 15.73
CA ALA A 350 -14.84 -18.22 14.41
C ALA A 350 -16.04 -17.26 14.42
N PRO A 351 -15.87 -16.00 13.96
CA PRO A 351 -17.01 -15.09 13.86
C PRO A 351 -17.99 -15.59 12.80
N GLU A 352 -19.24 -15.16 12.94
CA GLU A 352 -20.25 -15.41 11.92
C GLU A 352 -19.79 -14.81 10.57
N GLY A 353 -19.79 -15.62 9.52
CA GLY A 353 -19.38 -15.21 8.16
C GLY A 353 -17.96 -15.62 7.76
N LEU A 354 -17.07 -15.98 8.68
CA LEU A 354 -15.78 -16.58 8.33
C LEU A 354 -16.01 -18.02 7.82
N LYS A 355 -15.82 -18.22 6.50
CA LYS A 355 -16.08 -19.54 5.86
C LYS A 355 -14.80 -20.28 5.58
N VAL A 356 -14.65 -21.47 6.15
CA VAL A 356 -13.60 -22.42 5.76
C VAL A 356 -14.09 -23.15 4.50
N ALA A 357 -13.44 -22.88 3.37
CA ALA A 357 -13.78 -23.46 2.07
C ALA A 357 -13.21 -24.87 1.90
N TRP A 358 -12.02 -25.09 2.44
CA TRP A 358 -11.30 -26.35 2.31
C TRP A 358 -10.46 -26.64 3.55
N THR A 359 -10.34 -27.92 3.89
CA THR A 359 -9.49 -28.42 4.97
C THR A 359 -8.70 -29.62 4.48
N GLY A 360 -7.42 -29.67 4.85
CA GLY A 360 -6.53 -30.78 4.53
C GLY A 360 -5.42 -30.95 5.55
N GLN A 361 -4.42 -31.73 5.19
CA GLN A 361 -3.23 -31.96 6.00
C GLN A 361 -1.98 -32.02 5.15
N ASN A 362 -0.87 -31.59 5.71
CA ASN A 362 0.49 -31.76 5.20
C ASN A 362 1.37 -32.43 6.28
N GLU A 363 2.65 -32.66 5.99
CA GLU A 363 3.55 -33.34 6.95
C GLU A 363 3.67 -32.56 8.26
N VAL A 364 3.76 -31.22 8.18
CA VAL A 364 3.91 -30.35 9.36
C VAL A 364 2.64 -30.33 10.20
N SER A 365 1.47 -30.24 9.58
CA SER A 365 0.19 -30.22 10.29
C SER A 365 -0.11 -31.57 10.93
N LYS A 366 0.22 -32.69 10.27
CA LYS A 366 0.10 -34.04 10.84
C LYS A 366 0.99 -34.20 12.07
N ALA A 367 2.25 -33.75 11.99
CA ALA A 367 3.16 -33.81 13.13
C ALA A 367 2.68 -32.99 14.34
N ALA A 368 1.98 -31.89 14.07
CA ALA A 368 1.37 -31.03 15.08
C ALA A 368 -0.05 -31.45 15.50
N ASN A 369 -0.55 -32.58 14.97
CA ASN A 369 -1.93 -33.07 15.17
C ASN A 369 -3.01 -32.01 14.89
N ASN A 370 -2.83 -31.26 13.82
CA ASN A 370 -3.78 -30.24 13.36
C ASN A 370 -4.05 -30.32 11.86
N ASN A 371 -4.82 -29.38 11.33
CA ASN A 371 -5.19 -29.29 9.94
C ASN A 371 -4.68 -27.99 9.32
N ILE A 372 -4.62 -28.00 7.99
CA ILE A 372 -4.48 -26.79 7.17
C ILE A 372 -5.83 -26.49 6.50
N ARG A 373 -6.05 -25.23 6.14
CA ARG A 373 -7.34 -24.76 5.61
C ARG A 373 -7.20 -23.55 4.69
N LEU A 374 -8.22 -23.38 3.85
CA LEU A 374 -8.41 -22.19 3.02
C LEU A 374 -9.78 -21.58 3.34
N PHE A 375 -9.93 -20.30 3.10
CA PHE A 375 -11.13 -19.54 3.39
C PHE A 375 -11.77 -19.03 2.09
N LEU A 376 -13.09 -18.94 2.11
CA LEU A 376 -13.90 -18.30 1.09
C LEU A 376 -14.38 -16.95 1.58
N THR A 377 -13.94 -15.89 0.93
CA THR A 377 -14.51 -14.55 1.11
C THR A 377 -15.28 -14.15 -0.14
N THR A 378 -16.50 -13.70 0.06
CA THR A 378 -17.36 -13.22 -1.02
C THR A 378 -17.64 -11.74 -0.83
N TRP A 379 -17.28 -10.94 -1.81
CA TRP A 379 -17.64 -9.54 -1.88
C TRP A 379 -18.78 -9.30 -2.86
N THR A 380 -19.80 -8.55 -2.44
CA THR A 380 -20.91 -8.14 -3.30
C THR A 380 -20.57 -6.82 -3.96
N ASN A 381 -20.59 -6.80 -5.29
CA ASN A 381 -20.31 -5.61 -6.07
C ASN A 381 -21.46 -4.59 -5.93
N LEU A 382 -21.14 -3.40 -5.48
CA LEU A 382 -22.11 -2.30 -5.31
C LEU A 382 -22.50 -1.65 -6.63
N ILE A 383 -21.74 -1.90 -7.72
CA ILE A 383 -21.95 -1.34 -9.05
C ILE A 383 -21.97 -2.47 -10.10
N PRO A 384 -22.88 -3.45 -10.02
CA PRO A 384 -22.86 -4.66 -10.85
C PRO A 384 -23.09 -4.39 -12.34
N THR A 385 -23.57 -3.21 -12.70
CA THR A 385 -23.79 -2.78 -14.09
C THR A 385 -22.51 -2.23 -14.74
N ALA A 386 -21.50 -1.86 -13.96
CA ALA A 386 -20.22 -1.41 -14.47
C ALA A 386 -19.29 -2.59 -14.74
N GLU A 387 -18.56 -2.52 -15.85
CA GLU A 387 -17.52 -3.49 -16.17
C GLU A 387 -16.31 -3.28 -15.27
N ILE A 388 -15.81 -4.36 -14.69
CA ILE A 388 -14.54 -4.39 -13.98
C ILE A 388 -13.45 -4.69 -15.00
N GLU A 389 -12.45 -3.82 -15.10
CA GLU A 389 -11.30 -4.00 -15.98
C GLU A 389 -10.30 -4.98 -15.36
N SER A 390 -9.89 -4.72 -14.13
CA SER A 390 -8.88 -5.52 -13.44
C SER A 390 -9.01 -5.43 -11.92
N LEU A 391 -8.28 -6.31 -11.23
CA LEU A 391 -8.12 -6.32 -9.78
C LEU A 391 -6.64 -6.22 -9.43
N ASP A 392 -6.34 -5.54 -8.32
CA ASP A 392 -5.04 -5.66 -7.64
C ASP A 392 -5.25 -6.34 -6.28
N TYR A 393 -4.46 -7.35 -5.97
CA TYR A 393 -4.41 -7.93 -4.63
C TYR A 393 -3.17 -7.45 -3.91
N VAL A 394 -3.34 -6.68 -2.83
CA VAL A 394 -2.28 -5.87 -2.20
C VAL A 394 -2.16 -6.24 -0.72
N SER A 395 -0.94 -6.53 -0.27
CA SER A 395 -0.65 -6.76 1.15
C SER A 395 -0.64 -5.44 1.94
N SER A 396 -1.23 -5.46 3.13
CA SER A 396 -1.10 -4.35 4.10
C SER A 396 0.24 -4.35 4.84
N MET A 397 1.15 -5.27 4.50
CA MET A 397 2.44 -5.46 5.18
C MET A 397 2.28 -5.59 6.70
N ALA A 398 1.23 -6.27 7.15
CA ALA A 398 1.00 -6.63 8.55
C ALA A 398 1.89 -7.81 9.00
N GLY A 399 1.68 -8.36 10.20
CA GLY A 399 2.34 -9.59 10.66
C GLY A 399 1.97 -10.80 9.80
N PRO A 400 0.66 -11.09 9.63
CA PRO A 400 0.20 -12.15 8.74
C PRO A 400 0.56 -11.88 7.28
N ALA A 401 0.97 -12.93 6.56
CA ALA A 401 1.30 -12.89 5.14
C ALA A 401 0.13 -13.44 4.32
N PRO A 402 -0.67 -12.62 3.64
CA PRO A 402 -1.79 -13.09 2.86
C PRO A 402 -1.32 -13.81 1.60
N PHE A 403 -2.03 -14.86 1.22
CA PHE A 403 -1.86 -15.53 -0.06
C PHE A 403 -3.20 -15.88 -0.70
N LEU A 404 -3.20 -15.89 -2.02
CA LEU A 404 -4.38 -16.12 -2.85
C LEU A 404 -4.15 -17.38 -3.67
N ILE A 405 -5.17 -18.24 -3.76
CA ILE A 405 -5.18 -19.46 -4.57
C ILE A 405 -5.95 -19.22 -5.88
N ALA A 406 -7.15 -18.66 -5.79
CA ALA A 406 -8.00 -18.44 -6.95
C ALA A 406 -9.01 -17.31 -6.70
N ILE A 407 -9.48 -16.70 -7.79
CA ILE A 407 -10.57 -15.71 -7.80
C ILE A 407 -11.62 -16.16 -8.81
N THR A 408 -12.89 -16.05 -8.41
CA THR A 408 -14.04 -16.28 -9.29
C THR A 408 -14.98 -15.10 -9.23
N VAL A 409 -15.48 -14.65 -10.37
CA VAL A 409 -16.50 -13.60 -10.47
C VAL A 409 -17.85 -14.21 -10.90
N GLU A 410 -18.95 -13.65 -10.42
CA GLU A 410 -20.30 -14.15 -10.65
C GLU A 410 -21.26 -13.00 -11.00
#